data_42ce41a91d759f020ffe0a80e4bc74c3
#
_entry.id   42ce41a91d759f020ffe0a80e4bc74c3
#
_cell.length_a   1.000
_cell.length_b   1.000
_cell.length_c   1.000
_cell.angle_alpha   90.00
_cell.angle_beta   90.00
_cell.angle_gamma   90.00
#
_symmetry.space_group_name_H-M   'P 1'
#
loop_
_entity.id
_entity.type
_entity.pdbx_description
1 polymer ?
#
loop_
_entity_poly.entity_id
_entity_poly.type
_entity_poly.pdbx_seq_one_letter_code
_entity_poly.pdbx_strand_id
1 'polypeptide(L)'
;EHHGGVSKQPTGRDYMDKGRDAGQNEDGAGDTSSAASAGSQAPARPIDIFRPNAQTAPVVFASPHSGRNYTPDFVAQSCLDATALRRSEDAFVDQLFRRAPDFGAPLIRANFPRAYVDANREAYELDPRMFSGALPDYVVTRSPRIAAGLGTIARVVANGEEIYGHPLTFA
;
A
#
# COMPACT_ATOMS: atom_id res chain seq x y z
N GLU A 1 36.67 -0.88 47.89
CA GLU A 1 36.60 -2.30 47.58
C GLU A 1 35.15 -2.73 47.40
N HIS A 2 34.66 -2.76 46.18
CA HIS A 2 33.48 -3.59 45.83
C HIS A 2 33.57 -3.99 44.38
N HIS A 3 33.70 -5.28 44.18
CA HIS A 3 33.77 -5.97 42.90
C HIS A 3 32.42 -5.92 42.17
N GLY A 4 32.41 -5.38 40.97
CA GLY A 4 31.31 -5.46 40.04
C GLY A 4 31.41 -6.74 39.18
N GLY A 5 30.43 -7.61 39.30
CA GLY A 5 30.29 -8.82 38.48
C GLY A 5 29.69 -8.47 37.11
N VAL A 6 30.42 -8.82 36.05
CA VAL A 6 29.96 -8.77 34.66
C VAL A 6 29.24 -10.09 34.33
N SER A 7 27.95 -10.03 34.06
CA SER A 7 27.18 -11.19 33.58
C SER A 7 27.32 -11.29 32.05
N LYS A 8 27.86 -12.44 31.61
CA LYS A 8 27.95 -12.84 30.20
C LYS A 8 26.58 -13.26 29.66
N GLN A 9 26.23 -12.73 28.50
CA GLN A 9 25.12 -13.25 27.68
C GLN A 9 25.58 -14.49 26.90
N PRO A 10 24.69 -15.49 26.67
CA PRO A 10 25.02 -16.65 25.88
C PRO A 10 24.87 -16.34 24.37
N THR A 11 25.91 -16.69 23.63
CA THR A 11 25.99 -16.73 22.17
C THR A 11 25.23 -17.92 21.63
N GLY A 12 24.49 -17.69 20.52
CA GLY A 12 23.76 -18.73 19.81
C GLY A 12 24.63 -19.78 19.15
N ARG A 13 24.04 -20.90 18.95
CA ARG A 13 24.14 -21.96 17.95
C ARG A 13 23.57 -23.24 18.58
N ASP A 14 22.54 -23.72 17.90
CA ASP A 14 22.44 -25.10 17.47
C ASP A 14 20.99 -25.41 17.10
N TYR A 15 20.75 -25.47 15.81
CA TYR A 15 19.63 -26.20 15.24
C TYR A 15 20.18 -26.94 14.02
N MET A 16 20.70 -28.18 14.30
CA MET A 16 20.97 -29.18 13.26
C MET A 16 20.01 -30.36 13.45
N ASP A 17 19.26 -30.61 12.41
CA ASP A 17 19.07 -31.84 11.67
C ASP A 17 18.77 -33.13 12.45
N LYS A 18 17.65 -33.73 12.10
CA LYS A 18 17.29 -35.17 12.04
C LYS A 18 15.85 -35.28 11.54
N GLY A 19 15.46 -36.03 10.52
CA GLY A 19 16.04 -37.17 9.84
C GLY A 19 15.01 -37.63 8.80
N ARG A 20 15.52 -38.21 7.76
CA ARG A 20 14.76 -38.87 6.69
C ARG A 20 13.99 -40.06 7.23
N ASP A 21 12.76 -40.27 6.73
CA ASP A 21 12.38 -41.63 6.36
C ASP A 21 11.42 -41.64 5.16
N ALA A 22 11.68 -42.63 4.30
CA ALA A 22 11.02 -42.84 3.04
C ALA A 22 9.83 -43.80 3.22
N GLY A 23 8.73 -43.51 2.52
CA GLY A 23 7.59 -44.44 2.36
C GLY A 23 6.91 -44.16 1.04
N GLN A 24 7.25 -44.96 0.05
CA GLN A 24 6.50 -45.08 -1.21
C GLN A 24 5.15 -45.75 -0.91
N ASN A 25 4.08 -45.26 -1.53
CA ASN A 25 3.03 -46.14 -2.10
C ASN A 25 2.27 -45.39 -3.22
N GLU A 26 2.11 -46.14 -4.27
CA GLU A 26 1.49 -45.81 -5.57
C GLU A 26 -0.04 -45.95 -5.51
N ASP A 27 -0.65 -45.39 -6.56
CA ASP A 27 -1.95 -45.68 -7.17
C ASP A 27 -3.22 -44.99 -6.64
N GLY A 28 -3.82 -44.23 -7.51
CA GLY A 28 -5.21 -43.78 -7.41
C GLY A 28 -5.55 -42.62 -8.33
N ALA A 29 -5.79 -42.93 -9.62
CA ALA A 29 -6.42 -42.00 -10.56
C ALA A 29 -7.79 -41.55 -10.04
N GLY A 30 -8.01 -40.24 -9.94
CA GLY A 30 -9.28 -39.63 -9.59
C GLY A 30 -9.34 -38.22 -10.18
N ASP A 31 -9.74 -38.15 -11.45
CA ASP A 31 -10.18 -36.95 -12.12
C ASP A 31 -11.37 -36.34 -11.36
N THR A 32 -11.15 -35.22 -10.66
CA THR A 32 -12.25 -34.33 -10.27
C THR A 32 -11.82 -32.90 -10.56
N SER A 33 -12.27 -32.44 -11.74
CA SER A 33 -12.39 -31.04 -12.10
C SER A 33 -13.02 -30.23 -10.96
N SER A 34 -12.18 -29.66 -10.11
CA SER A 34 -12.59 -28.64 -9.16
C SER A 34 -12.66 -27.31 -9.91
N ALA A 35 -13.84 -27.00 -10.42
CA ALA A 35 -14.17 -25.64 -10.82
C ALA A 35 -13.98 -24.73 -9.60
N ALA A 36 -12.89 -23.97 -9.61
CA ALA A 36 -12.68 -22.90 -8.63
C ALA A 36 -13.86 -21.93 -8.76
N SER A 37 -14.75 -21.95 -7.76
CA SER A 37 -15.77 -20.92 -7.59
C SER A 37 -15.05 -19.58 -7.49
N ALA A 38 -15.22 -18.72 -8.48
CA ALA A 38 -14.89 -17.31 -8.40
C ALA A 38 -15.76 -16.70 -7.28
N GLY A 39 -15.28 -16.77 -6.05
CA GLY A 39 -15.88 -16.10 -4.93
C GLY A 39 -15.93 -14.60 -5.24
N SER A 40 -17.13 -14.04 -5.29
CA SER A 40 -17.38 -12.61 -5.33
C SER A 40 -16.64 -11.97 -4.16
N GLN A 41 -15.44 -11.47 -4.40
CA GLN A 41 -14.74 -10.66 -3.40
C GLN A 41 -15.53 -9.37 -3.24
N ALA A 42 -16.00 -9.11 -2.02
CA ALA A 42 -16.58 -7.81 -1.68
C ALA A 42 -15.59 -6.70 -2.09
N PRO A 43 -16.08 -5.56 -2.62
CA PRO A 43 -15.21 -4.49 -3.07
C PRO A 43 -14.26 -4.10 -1.93
N ALA A 44 -12.98 -4.07 -2.22
CA ALA A 44 -11.96 -3.74 -1.23
C ALA A 44 -12.26 -2.35 -0.65
N ARG A 45 -12.31 -2.24 0.69
CA ARG A 45 -12.56 -0.96 1.35
C ARG A 45 -11.46 0.03 0.98
N PRO A 46 -11.80 1.27 0.60
CA PRO A 46 -10.79 2.26 0.25
C PRO A 46 -9.95 2.69 1.46
N ILE A 47 -10.54 2.67 2.66
CA ILE A 47 -9.87 3.07 3.91
C ILE A 47 -10.18 2.09 5.03
N ASP A 48 -9.28 1.99 6.00
CA ASP A 48 -9.54 1.37 7.30
C ASP A 48 -9.39 2.40 8.42
N ILE A 49 -10.25 2.28 9.45
CA ILE A 49 -10.18 3.10 10.64
C ILE A 49 -10.05 2.18 11.86
N PHE A 50 -8.92 2.28 12.53
CA PHE A 50 -8.64 1.59 13.79
C PHE A 50 -8.97 2.53 14.95
N ARG A 51 -9.95 2.16 15.77
CA ARG A 51 -10.41 2.98 16.88
C ARG A 51 -9.90 2.42 18.20
N PRO A 52 -9.49 3.28 19.16
CA PRO A 52 -9.29 2.87 20.53
C PRO A 52 -10.64 2.53 21.19
N ASN A 53 -10.62 1.75 22.27
CA ASN A 53 -11.83 1.50 23.08
C ASN A 53 -12.42 2.80 23.65
N ALA A 54 -11.55 3.74 24.03
CA ALA A 54 -11.89 5.11 24.39
C ALA A 54 -10.84 6.05 23.81
N GLN A 55 -11.26 7.12 23.15
CA GLN A 55 -10.35 8.13 22.66
C GLN A 55 -9.96 9.05 23.82
N THR A 56 -8.74 8.93 24.28
CA THR A 56 -8.15 9.73 25.38
C THR A 56 -7.13 10.73 24.91
N ALA A 57 -6.56 10.53 23.69
CA ALA A 57 -5.63 11.46 23.08
C ALA A 57 -6.38 12.37 22.08
N PRO A 58 -6.17 13.72 22.11
CA PRO A 58 -6.85 14.68 21.23
C PRO A 58 -6.18 14.75 19.83
N VAL A 59 -5.79 13.60 19.28
CA VAL A 59 -5.11 13.47 17.98
C VAL A 59 -5.67 12.30 17.20
N VAL A 60 -5.57 12.35 15.87
CA VAL A 60 -5.83 11.25 14.94
C VAL A 60 -4.58 11.05 14.09
N PHE A 61 -4.12 9.82 14.01
CA PHE A 61 -3.05 9.45 13.09
C PHE A 61 -3.63 9.14 11.72
N ALA A 62 -2.98 9.61 10.65
CA ALA A 62 -3.34 9.31 9.29
C ALA A 62 -2.15 8.76 8.51
N SER A 63 -2.36 7.65 7.80
CA SER A 63 -1.40 7.06 6.86
C SER A 63 -2.01 7.01 5.46
N PRO A 64 -1.99 8.13 4.71
CA PRO A 64 -2.66 8.24 3.42
C PRO A 64 -1.90 7.56 2.28
N HIS A 65 -0.63 7.21 2.47
CA HIS A 65 0.27 6.79 1.39
C HIS A 65 0.87 5.39 1.57
N SER A 66 0.40 4.61 2.56
CA SER A 66 0.88 3.23 2.80
C SER A 66 0.02 2.17 2.12
N GLY A 67 -0.98 2.57 1.33
CA GLY A 67 -1.90 1.66 0.67
C GLY A 67 -1.20 0.85 -0.42
N ARG A 68 -1.57 -0.45 -0.50
CA ARG A 68 -0.93 -1.45 -1.39
C ARG A 68 -1.93 -2.23 -2.23
N ASN A 69 -3.17 -1.79 -2.29
CA ASN A 69 -4.18 -2.42 -3.13
C ASN A 69 -4.12 -1.85 -4.55
N TYR A 70 -3.21 -2.40 -5.36
CA TYR A 70 -3.07 -2.09 -6.78
C TYR A 70 -4.11 -2.89 -7.56
N THR A 71 -5.19 -2.24 -7.99
CA THR A 71 -6.23 -2.91 -8.78
C THR A 71 -5.70 -3.31 -10.15
N PRO A 72 -6.16 -4.43 -10.73
CA PRO A 72 -5.75 -4.85 -12.08
C PRO A 72 -5.95 -3.75 -13.13
N ASP A 73 -7.05 -3.01 -13.05
CA ASP A 73 -7.36 -1.92 -14.01
C ASP A 73 -6.35 -0.77 -13.91
N PHE A 74 -5.91 -0.41 -12.71
CA PHE A 74 -4.88 0.61 -12.53
C PHE A 74 -3.52 0.13 -13.07
N VAL A 75 -3.15 -1.11 -12.76
CA VAL A 75 -1.89 -1.70 -13.24
C VAL A 75 -1.88 -1.79 -14.77
N ALA A 76 -3.01 -2.16 -15.39
CA ALA A 76 -3.13 -2.25 -16.85
C ALA A 76 -3.02 -0.90 -17.57
N GLN A 77 -3.38 0.20 -16.91
CA GLN A 77 -3.25 1.57 -17.45
C GLN A 77 -1.85 2.15 -17.27
N SER A 78 -1.02 1.56 -16.42
CA SER A 78 0.33 2.04 -16.16
C SER A 78 1.34 1.49 -17.17
N CYS A 79 2.32 2.31 -17.55
CA CYS A 79 3.49 1.87 -18.29
C CYS A 79 4.64 1.38 -17.38
N LEU A 80 4.47 1.47 -16.06
CA LEU A 80 5.45 1.07 -15.07
C LEU A 80 5.22 -0.38 -14.59
N ASP A 81 6.29 -1.06 -14.25
CA ASP A 81 6.20 -2.35 -13.56
C ASP A 81 5.76 -2.19 -12.10
N ALA A 82 5.41 -3.31 -11.47
CA ALA A 82 4.91 -3.32 -10.10
C ALA A 82 5.89 -2.72 -9.08
N THR A 83 7.20 -2.85 -9.30
CA THR A 83 8.23 -2.30 -8.41
C THR A 83 8.35 -0.78 -8.57
N ALA A 84 8.33 -0.30 -9.80
CA ALA A 84 8.40 1.12 -10.12
C ALA A 84 7.16 1.88 -9.59
N LEU A 85 5.95 1.32 -9.76
CA LEU A 85 4.72 1.89 -9.21
C LEU A 85 4.77 2.10 -7.69
N ARG A 86 5.46 1.22 -6.96
CA ARG A 86 5.57 1.28 -5.50
C ARG A 86 6.56 2.32 -4.99
N ARG A 87 7.34 2.96 -5.83
CA ARG A 87 8.35 3.96 -5.41
C ARG A 87 7.76 5.20 -4.74
N SER A 88 6.46 5.43 -4.87
CA SER A 88 5.74 6.51 -4.18
C SER A 88 5.11 6.08 -2.85
N GLU A 89 5.20 4.81 -2.47
CA GLU A 89 4.64 4.36 -1.18
C GLU A 89 5.46 4.90 0.00
N ASP A 90 4.77 5.38 1.02
CA ASP A 90 5.32 5.48 2.37
C ASP A 90 5.20 4.09 3.00
N ALA A 91 6.08 3.18 2.54
CA ALA A 91 5.97 1.76 2.85
C ALA A 91 6.01 1.50 4.36
N PHE A 92 5.06 0.70 4.85
CA PHE A 92 4.95 0.25 6.24
C PHE A 92 4.68 1.34 7.29
N VAL A 93 4.43 2.61 6.93
CA VAL A 93 4.10 3.67 7.90
C VAL A 93 2.83 3.33 8.68
N ASP A 94 1.82 2.74 8.02
CA ASP A 94 0.62 2.21 8.67
C ASP A 94 0.94 1.17 9.76
N GLN A 95 1.97 0.36 9.56
CA GLN A 95 2.40 -0.65 10.53
C GLN A 95 3.20 -0.05 11.69
N LEU A 96 4.01 0.98 11.43
CA LEU A 96 4.74 1.70 12.48
C LEU A 96 3.76 2.33 13.48
N PHE A 97 2.64 2.88 12.99
CA PHE A 97 1.62 3.52 13.82
C PHE A 97 0.47 2.61 14.23
N ARG A 98 0.51 1.30 13.91
CA ARG A 98 -0.59 0.36 14.21
C ARG A 98 -1.03 0.31 15.67
N ARG A 99 -0.14 0.71 16.59
CA ARG A 99 -0.42 0.74 18.03
C ARG A 99 -1.00 2.06 18.53
N ALA A 100 -1.25 3.05 17.67
CA ALA A 100 -1.86 4.31 18.06
C ALA A 100 -3.17 4.12 18.87
N PRO A 101 -4.06 3.15 18.53
CA PRO A 101 -5.25 2.87 19.34
C PRO A 101 -4.95 2.42 20.77
N ASP A 102 -3.84 1.73 21.02
CA ASP A 102 -3.44 1.30 22.38
C ASP A 102 -3.16 2.51 23.28
N PHE A 103 -2.82 3.66 22.69
CA PHE A 103 -2.53 4.94 23.37
C PHE A 103 -3.70 5.93 23.27
N GLY A 104 -4.90 5.45 22.94
CA GLY A 104 -6.11 6.26 22.92
C GLY A 104 -6.26 7.19 21.71
N ALA A 105 -5.50 6.98 20.64
CA ALA A 105 -5.59 7.76 19.40
C ALA A 105 -6.08 6.89 18.24
N PRO A 106 -7.08 7.30 17.45
CA PRO A 106 -7.48 6.59 16.24
C PRO A 106 -6.37 6.63 15.17
N LEU A 107 -6.29 5.56 14.34
CA LEU A 107 -5.49 5.52 13.12
C LEU A 107 -6.42 5.34 11.92
N ILE A 108 -6.33 6.21 10.93
CA ILE A 108 -6.91 6.05 9.60
C ILE A 108 -5.82 5.75 8.59
N ARG A 109 -6.03 4.77 7.71
CA ARG A 109 -5.12 4.49 6.59
C ARG A 109 -5.87 4.35 5.29
N ALA A 110 -5.24 4.75 4.19
CA ALA A 110 -5.67 4.40 2.85
C ALA A 110 -5.25 2.97 2.52
N ASN A 111 -6.10 2.24 1.76
CA ASN A 111 -5.77 0.91 1.23
C ASN A 111 -5.33 0.98 -0.24
N PHE A 112 -5.75 2.02 -0.97
CA PHE A 112 -5.30 2.30 -2.33
C PHE A 112 -3.90 2.94 -2.34
N PRO A 113 -3.10 2.71 -3.39
CA PRO A 113 -1.76 3.29 -3.48
C PRO A 113 -1.80 4.79 -3.81
N ARG A 114 -0.83 5.53 -3.29
CA ARG A 114 -0.64 6.95 -3.59
C ARG A 114 -0.47 7.23 -5.09
N ALA A 115 0.15 6.31 -5.82
CA ALA A 115 0.30 6.43 -7.27
C ALA A 115 -1.04 6.43 -8.02
N TYR A 116 -2.11 5.85 -7.44
CA TYR A 116 -3.47 5.87 -7.99
C TYR A 116 -4.20 7.15 -7.63
N VAL A 117 -4.27 7.48 -6.34
CA VAL A 117 -4.87 8.72 -5.81
C VAL A 117 -4.07 9.21 -4.62
N ASP A 118 -3.63 10.45 -4.63
CA ASP A 118 -3.01 11.08 -3.47
C ASP A 118 -4.08 11.73 -2.58
N ALA A 119 -4.49 11.03 -1.51
CA ALA A 119 -5.49 11.50 -0.56
C ALA A 119 -5.05 12.72 0.27
N ASN A 120 -3.78 13.13 0.16
CA ASN A 120 -3.23 14.31 0.81
C ASN A 120 -3.03 15.48 -0.18
N ARG A 121 -3.96 15.60 -1.13
CA ARG A 121 -4.04 16.69 -2.11
C ARG A 121 -5.43 17.32 -2.11
N GLU A 122 -5.50 18.55 -2.62
CA GLU A 122 -6.78 19.20 -2.85
C GLU A 122 -7.58 18.43 -3.91
N ALA A 123 -8.89 18.31 -3.69
CA ALA A 123 -9.76 17.70 -4.68
C ALA A 123 -9.64 18.44 -6.02
N TYR A 124 -9.59 17.69 -7.10
CA TYR A 124 -9.47 18.24 -8.45
C TYR A 124 -8.19 19.03 -8.75
N GLU A 125 -7.11 18.84 -8.02
CA GLU A 125 -5.78 19.33 -8.37
C GLU A 125 -5.16 18.41 -9.43
N LEU A 126 -5.44 18.67 -10.74
CA LEU A 126 -5.12 17.77 -11.84
C LEU A 126 -4.17 18.40 -12.85
N ASP A 127 -3.21 17.61 -13.33
CA ASP A 127 -2.29 18.03 -14.42
C ASP A 127 -3.00 17.90 -15.77
N PRO A 128 -3.30 19.01 -16.49
CA PRO A 128 -4.03 18.93 -17.75
C PRO A 128 -3.30 18.16 -18.84
N ARG A 129 -1.97 17.99 -18.72
CA ARG A 129 -1.17 17.20 -19.67
C ARG A 129 -1.50 15.70 -19.64
N MET A 130 -2.14 15.24 -18.58
CA MET A 130 -2.53 13.84 -18.42
C MET A 130 -3.83 13.47 -19.12
N PHE A 131 -4.62 14.45 -19.55
CA PHE A 131 -5.99 14.21 -20.00
C PHE A 131 -6.19 14.54 -21.49
N SER A 132 -7.01 13.73 -22.16
CA SER A 132 -7.51 14.03 -23.49
C SER A 132 -8.70 14.97 -23.40
N GLY A 133 -8.58 16.16 -23.99
CA GLY A 133 -9.64 17.17 -23.99
C GLY A 133 -9.51 18.19 -22.85
N ALA A 134 -10.48 19.13 -22.82
CA ALA A 134 -10.51 20.19 -21.82
C ALA A 134 -11.05 19.66 -20.49
N LEU A 135 -10.41 20.06 -19.39
CA LEU A 135 -10.91 19.83 -18.04
C LEU A 135 -11.97 20.88 -17.68
N PRO A 136 -12.97 20.54 -16.83
CA PRO A 136 -13.95 21.50 -16.33
C PRO A 136 -13.32 22.68 -15.59
N ASP A 137 -14.01 23.82 -15.56
CA ASP A 137 -13.51 25.06 -14.95
C ASP A 137 -13.25 24.98 -13.45
N TYR A 138 -13.90 24.04 -12.76
CA TYR A 138 -13.67 23.82 -11.32
C TYR A 138 -12.38 23.06 -11.01
N VAL A 139 -11.68 22.54 -12.02
CA VAL A 139 -10.42 21.81 -11.84
C VAL A 139 -9.28 22.82 -11.66
N VAL A 140 -8.51 22.62 -10.60
CA VAL A 140 -7.28 23.38 -10.37
C VAL A 140 -6.17 22.77 -11.24
N THR A 141 -5.75 23.51 -12.26
CA THR A 141 -4.77 23.07 -13.26
C THR A 141 -3.39 23.67 -13.08
N ARG A 142 -3.19 24.54 -12.06
CA ARG A 142 -1.92 25.25 -11.83
C ARG A 142 -1.57 25.27 -10.36
N SER A 143 -0.52 24.58 -10.01
CA SER A 143 0.16 24.65 -8.72
C SER A 143 1.60 24.16 -8.87
N PRO A 144 2.50 24.44 -7.91
CA PRO A 144 3.84 23.85 -7.89
C PRO A 144 3.82 22.31 -7.91
N ARG A 145 2.81 21.70 -7.27
CA ARG A 145 2.63 20.25 -7.23
C ARG A 145 2.23 19.70 -8.60
N ILE A 146 1.27 20.33 -9.28
CA ILE A 146 0.88 19.96 -10.65
C ILE A 146 2.07 20.09 -11.60
N ALA A 147 2.83 21.17 -11.51
CA ALA A 147 4.04 21.37 -12.32
C ALA A 147 5.05 20.23 -12.13
N ALA A 148 5.15 19.70 -10.90
CA ALA A 148 5.99 18.55 -10.57
C ALA A 148 5.36 17.18 -10.91
N GLY A 149 4.12 17.13 -11.42
CA GLY A 149 3.40 15.88 -11.72
C GLY A 149 2.78 15.19 -10.48
N LEU A 150 2.55 15.96 -9.40
CA LEU A 150 2.11 15.45 -8.10
C LEU A 150 0.72 15.99 -7.70
N GLY A 151 -0.22 16.02 -8.62
CA GLY A 151 -1.63 16.36 -8.35
C GLY A 151 -2.36 15.24 -7.57
N THR A 152 -3.68 15.37 -7.45
CA THR A 152 -4.55 14.35 -6.85
C THR A 152 -4.43 13.01 -7.56
N ILE A 153 -4.39 13.05 -8.90
CA ILE A 153 -3.93 11.91 -9.73
C ILE A 153 -2.47 12.21 -10.08
N ALA A 154 -1.57 11.38 -9.59
CA ALA A 154 -0.14 11.56 -9.83
C ALA A 154 0.21 11.21 -11.29
N ARG A 155 0.99 12.09 -11.95
CA ARG A 155 1.55 11.79 -13.28
C ARG A 155 2.82 10.98 -13.18
N VAL A 156 3.61 11.17 -12.12
CA VAL A 156 4.91 10.54 -11.94
C VAL A 156 5.02 9.86 -10.58
N VAL A 157 5.86 8.85 -10.48
CA VAL A 157 6.35 8.29 -9.21
C VAL A 157 7.53 9.09 -8.66
N ALA A 158 8.01 8.76 -7.46
CA ALA A 158 8.99 9.55 -6.70
C ALA A 158 10.28 9.91 -7.45
N ASN A 159 10.73 9.09 -8.38
CA ASN A 159 11.93 9.34 -9.19
C ASN A 159 11.64 10.07 -10.53
N GLY A 160 10.40 10.52 -10.75
CA GLY A 160 10.01 11.27 -11.94
C GLY A 160 9.61 10.42 -13.15
N GLU A 161 9.54 9.08 -13.01
CA GLU A 161 9.04 8.20 -14.07
C GLU A 161 7.52 8.35 -14.22
N GLU A 162 7.05 8.48 -15.46
CA GLU A 162 5.62 8.64 -15.77
C GLU A 162 4.84 7.35 -15.52
N ILE A 163 3.67 7.50 -14.91
CA ILE A 163 2.80 6.36 -14.57
C ILE A 163 2.03 5.90 -15.79
N TYR A 164 1.52 6.81 -16.60
CA TYR A 164 0.61 6.51 -17.71
C TYR A 164 1.30 6.72 -19.06
N GLY A 165 1.17 5.74 -19.95
CA GLY A 165 1.73 5.80 -21.31
C GLY A 165 0.81 6.48 -22.33
N HIS A 166 -0.42 6.84 -21.95
CA HIS A 166 -1.42 7.48 -22.80
C HIS A 166 -2.31 8.42 -21.98
N PRO A 167 -2.94 9.42 -22.62
CA PRO A 167 -3.82 10.35 -21.92
C PRO A 167 -5.03 9.65 -21.31
N LEU A 168 -5.41 10.11 -20.13
CA LEU A 168 -6.62 9.69 -19.43
C LEU A 168 -7.85 10.43 -19.99
N THR A 169 -9.03 9.87 -19.77
CA THR A 169 -10.31 10.53 -20.07
C THR A 169 -10.90 11.05 -18.77
N PHE A 170 -11.31 12.33 -18.76
CA PHE A 170 -12.07 12.87 -17.66
C PHE A 170 -13.56 12.55 -17.89
N ALA A 171 -14.18 11.78 -16.97
CA ALA A 171 -15.57 11.35 -17.05
C ALA A 171 -16.42 11.98 -15.95
#